data_f50192a39ba7641a35ea14a52ea01240
#
_entry.id   f50192a39ba7641a35ea14a52ea01240
#
_cell.length_a   1.000
_cell.length_b   1.000
_cell.length_c   1.000
_cell.angle_alpha   90.00
_cell.angle_beta   90.00
_cell.angle_gamma   90.00
#
_symmetry.space_group_name_H-M   'P 1'
#
loop_
_entity.id
_entity.type
_entity.pdbx_description
1 polymer ?
#
loop_
_entity_poly.entity_id
_entity_poly.type
_entity_poly.pdbx_seq_one_letter_code
_entity_poly.pdbx_strand_id
1 'polypeptide(L)'
;MWPEVLDHLGDAVIVLDGQRNLRHVNHAARRLLGYEKGREIGGRCKLTTRGVDCDNACPLTFALDHDLDQVEDFSTVYKTVDGRAVPLRITVIPISDHDGGFRGAIEILRPTEPDPGFFMAGSSPSAQALRERVTALARSHTDVCLVGEPSVCRDVARALHRFSGVPENLFRMWAGSWDGITPWPPGTIFACGDRDQNFLGSDRPEGWRVVIASTTAPDSSHLEILELPSAEDRQEDLPQIIISWIGEIAPSTGVTQKAVERLARMARDRGFEDLERVLTVALAAAGECLDVEDLPVDGYRTALVDELLQAPKPLAALEERLLREVLERCGWRMQEAADTLAISRVTLWRKMKDLGIDRP
;
A
#
# COMPACT_ATOMS: atom_id res chain seq x y z
N MET A 1 -28.76 -35.41 -2.51
CA MET A 1 -27.40 -36.02 -2.24
C MET A 1 -26.27 -35.01 -2.49
N TRP A 2 -26.08 -34.44 -3.69
CA TRP A 2 -24.99 -33.45 -3.91
C TRP A 2 -25.12 -32.15 -3.10
N PRO A 3 -26.32 -31.52 -2.95
CA PRO A 3 -26.47 -30.32 -2.14
C PRO A 3 -26.07 -30.54 -0.67
N GLU A 4 -26.44 -31.67 -0.11
CA GLU A 4 -26.13 -32.03 1.28
C GLU A 4 -24.61 -32.19 1.50
N VAL A 5 -23.90 -32.72 0.53
CA VAL A 5 -22.42 -32.83 0.60
C VAL A 5 -21.79 -31.44 0.61
N LEU A 6 -22.25 -30.54 -0.28
CA LEU A 6 -21.74 -29.17 -0.36
C LEU A 6 -22.00 -28.39 0.94
N ASP A 7 -23.11 -28.64 1.60
CA ASP A 7 -23.47 -27.99 2.87
C ASP A 7 -22.53 -28.34 4.05
N HIS A 8 -21.81 -29.46 3.93
CA HIS A 8 -20.83 -29.90 4.95
C HIS A 8 -19.41 -29.42 4.64
N LEU A 9 -19.18 -28.77 3.47
CA LEU A 9 -17.88 -28.19 3.17
C LEU A 9 -17.63 -26.95 4.02
N GLY A 10 -16.38 -26.78 4.45
CA GLY A 10 -15.92 -25.59 5.16
C GLY A 10 -15.81 -24.36 4.24
N ASP A 11 -15.46 -24.60 2.97
CA ASP A 11 -15.39 -23.53 1.96
C ASP A 11 -16.79 -23.05 1.56
N ALA A 12 -16.91 -21.76 1.29
CA ALA A 12 -18.14 -21.18 0.77
C ALA A 12 -18.30 -21.54 -0.71
N VAL A 13 -19.38 -22.23 -1.06
CA VAL A 13 -19.62 -22.75 -2.43
C VAL A 13 -20.95 -22.25 -2.96
N ILE A 14 -20.92 -21.76 -4.21
CA ILE A 14 -22.08 -21.40 -5.01
C ILE A 14 -22.11 -22.28 -6.26
N VAL A 15 -23.29 -22.77 -6.63
CA VAL A 15 -23.51 -23.53 -7.86
C VAL A 15 -24.46 -22.77 -8.76
N LEU A 16 -24.07 -22.59 -10.02
CA LEU A 16 -24.83 -21.93 -11.07
C LEU A 16 -25.31 -22.92 -12.11
N ASP A 17 -26.47 -22.64 -12.72
CA ASP A 17 -26.94 -23.35 -13.91
C ASP A 17 -26.41 -22.74 -15.23
N GLY A 18 -26.79 -23.34 -16.38
CA GLY A 18 -26.42 -22.86 -17.69
C GLY A 18 -26.96 -21.47 -18.06
N GLN A 19 -27.93 -20.93 -17.31
CA GLN A 19 -28.41 -19.55 -17.46
C GLN A 19 -27.80 -18.61 -16.41
N ARG A 20 -26.79 -19.09 -15.66
CA ARG A 20 -26.12 -18.37 -14.57
C ARG A 20 -27.06 -18.02 -13.41
N ASN A 21 -28.11 -18.81 -13.18
CA ASN A 21 -28.95 -18.68 -11.99
C ASN A 21 -28.34 -19.50 -10.85
N LEU A 22 -28.51 -19.01 -9.61
CA LEU A 22 -28.10 -19.73 -8.41
C LEU A 22 -28.96 -20.97 -8.21
N ARG A 23 -28.32 -22.13 -8.19
CA ARG A 23 -28.96 -23.42 -7.91
C ARG A 23 -28.71 -23.90 -6.50
N HIS A 24 -27.54 -23.60 -5.97
CA HIS A 24 -27.20 -23.91 -4.59
C HIS A 24 -26.23 -22.89 -4.03
N VAL A 25 -26.42 -22.55 -2.75
CA VAL A 25 -25.52 -21.72 -1.94
C VAL A 25 -25.38 -22.43 -0.62
N ASN A 26 -24.22 -23.03 -0.38
CA ASN A 26 -24.00 -23.84 0.83
C ASN A 26 -24.01 -23.01 2.12
N HIS A 27 -24.02 -23.71 3.27
CA HIS A 27 -24.09 -23.05 4.58
C HIS A 27 -22.93 -22.07 4.82
N ALA A 28 -21.71 -22.38 4.34
CA ALA A 28 -20.57 -21.49 4.49
C ALA A 28 -20.74 -20.21 3.66
N ALA A 29 -21.18 -20.33 2.40
CA ALA A 29 -21.46 -19.17 1.55
C ALA A 29 -22.62 -18.31 2.07
N ARG A 30 -23.66 -18.92 2.62
CA ARG A 30 -24.76 -18.20 3.27
C ARG A 30 -24.28 -17.34 4.44
N ARG A 31 -23.46 -17.93 5.33
CA ARG A 31 -22.86 -17.18 6.45
C ARG A 31 -21.97 -16.04 5.97
N LEU A 32 -21.11 -16.33 4.99
CA LEU A 32 -20.17 -15.37 4.45
C LEU A 32 -20.87 -14.15 3.83
N LEU A 33 -21.94 -14.41 3.07
CA LEU A 33 -22.67 -13.37 2.34
C LEU A 33 -23.83 -12.73 3.16
N GLY A 34 -24.04 -13.18 4.39
CA GLY A 34 -25.04 -12.62 5.29
C GLY A 34 -26.50 -13.06 4.99
N TYR A 35 -26.70 -14.21 4.34
CA TYR A 35 -28.05 -14.72 4.11
C TYR A 35 -28.60 -15.43 5.33
N GLU A 36 -29.83 -15.08 5.71
CA GLU A 36 -30.54 -15.74 6.80
C GLU A 36 -30.79 -17.24 6.52
N LYS A 37 -30.77 -18.06 7.59
CA LYS A 37 -31.15 -19.47 7.51
C LYS A 37 -32.56 -19.62 6.96
N GLY A 38 -32.75 -20.50 5.95
CA GLY A 38 -34.05 -20.83 5.41
C GLY A 38 -34.59 -19.89 4.32
N ARG A 39 -33.92 -18.76 4.04
CA ARG A 39 -34.30 -17.93 2.90
C ARG A 39 -33.90 -18.62 1.60
N GLU A 40 -34.83 -18.81 0.67
CA GLU A 40 -34.52 -19.25 -0.68
C GLU A 40 -33.68 -18.19 -1.38
N ILE A 41 -32.52 -18.62 -1.89
CA ILE A 41 -31.64 -17.78 -2.68
C ILE A 41 -31.78 -18.26 -4.10
N GLY A 42 -32.31 -17.42 -4.97
CA GLY A 42 -32.51 -17.72 -6.38
C GLY A 42 -32.28 -16.47 -7.24
N GLY A 43 -32.32 -16.66 -8.54
CA GLY A 43 -32.09 -15.59 -9.50
C GLY A 43 -30.68 -15.59 -10.06
N ARG A 44 -30.40 -14.65 -10.95
CA ARG A 44 -29.11 -14.56 -11.62
C ARG A 44 -28.00 -14.18 -10.65
N CYS A 45 -26.84 -14.80 -10.78
CA CYS A 45 -25.64 -14.56 -9.98
C CYS A 45 -25.37 -13.07 -9.78
N LYS A 46 -25.26 -12.28 -10.84
CA LYS A 46 -25.04 -10.82 -10.79
C LYS A 46 -25.99 -10.04 -9.87
N LEU A 47 -27.27 -10.44 -9.83
CA LEU A 47 -28.29 -9.72 -9.04
C LEU A 47 -28.30 -10.16 -7.58
N THR A 48 -27.84 -11.36 -7.30
CA THR A 48 -27.98 -12.00 -5.98
C THR A 48 -26.69 -11.91 -5.17
N THR A 49 -25.53 -12.11 -5.79
CA THR A 49 -24.23 -12.06 -5.09
C THR A 49 -23.61 -10.66 -5.08
N ARG A 50 -24.13 -9.75 -5.92
CA ARG A 50 -23.72 -8.32 -5.95
C ARG A 50 -22.22 -8.09 -5.91
N GLY A 51 -21.45 -8.82 -6.74
CA GLY A 51 -20.02 -8.54 -6.96
C GLY A 51 -19.83 -7.10 -7.43
N VAL A 52 -18.80 -6.44 -6.95
CA VAL A 52 -18.58 -5.00 -7.21
C VAL A 52 -18.31 -4.72 -8.68
N ASP A 53 -17.77 -5.68 -9.42
CA ASP A 53 -17.37 -5.51 -10.83
C ASP A 53 -17.85 -6.64 -11.77
N CYS A 54 -19.01 -7.21 -11.46
CA CYS A 54 -19.57 -8.30 -12.26
C CYS A 54 -19.82 -7.94 -13.74
N ASP A 55 -19.88 -6.65 -14.07
CA ASP A 55 -20.11 -6.20 -15.46
C ASP A 55 -18.85 -6.19 -16.31
N ASN A 56 -17.71 -5.85 -15.70
CA ASN A 56 -16.45 -5.64 -16.43
C ASN A 56 -15.43 -6.76 -16.19
N ALA A 57 -15.47 -7.40 -15.02
CA ALA A 57 -14.48 -8.38 -14.60
C ALA A 57 -15.15 -9.62 -13.97
N CYS A 58 -15.98 -10.32 -14.75
CA CYS A 58 -16.60 -11.57 -14.31
C CYS A 58 -15.65 -12.77 -14.58
N PRO A 59 -15.16 -13.49 -13.53
CA PRO A 59 -14.23 -14.60 -13.72
C PRO A 59 -14.86 -15.77 -14.52
N LEU A 60 -16.18 -15.99 -14.40
CA LEU A 60 -16.86 -17.00 -15.20
C LEU A 60 -16.90 -16.61 -16.70
N THR A 61 -17.17 -15.34 -17.00
CA THR A 61 -17.12 -14.85 -18.37
C THR A 61 -15.71 -15.00 -18.93
N PHE A 62 -14.72 -14.61 -18.15
CA PHE A 62 -13.31 -14.75 -18.54
C PHE A 62 -12.93 -16.21 -18.83
N ALA A 63 -13.35 -17.15 -17.98
CA ALA A 63 -13.10 -18.58 -18.19
C ALA A 63 -13.73 -19.09 -19.49
N LEU A 64 -14.98 -18.70 -19.77
CA LEU A 64 -15.71 -19.14 -20.99
C LEU A 64 -15.15 -18.50 -22.27
N ASP A 65 -14.77 -17.24 -22.23
CA ASP A 65 -14.23 -16.52 -23.40
C ASP A 65 -12.83 -17.02 -23.79
N HIS A 66 -12.09 -17.63 -22.84
CA HIS A 66 -10.73 -18.14 -23.07
C HIS A 66 -10.65 -19.68 -23.04
N ASP A 67 -11.79 -20.39 -23.00
CA ASP A 67 -11.88 -21.85 -22.95
C ASP A 67 -11.00 -22.45 -21.85
N LEU A 68 -11.10 -21.90 -20.64
CA LEU A 68 -10.34 -22.35 -19.48
C LEU A 68 -11.17 -23.34 -18.66
N ASP A 69 -10.53 -24.43 -18.22
CA ASP A 69 -11.14 -25.42 -17.32
C ASP A 69 -11.48 -24.81 -15.95
N GLN A 70 -10.70 -23.84 -15.52
CA GLN A 70 -10.94 -23.12 -14.28
C GLN A 70 -10.19 -21.77 -14.26
N VAL A 71 -10.67 -20.85 -13.42
CA VAL A 71 -9.97 -19.63 -13.04
C VAL A 71 -9.74 -19.70 -11.54
N GLU A 72 -8.49 -19.70 -11.11
CA GLU A 72 -8.11 -19.76 -9.69
C GLU A 72 -7.75 -18.39 -9.13
N ASP A 73 -7.97 -18.23 -7.83
CA ASP A 73 -7.52 -17.09 -7.04
C ASP A 73 -7.89 -15.70 -7.60
N PHE A 74 -9.02 -15.61 -8.30
CA PHE A 74 -9.51 -14.32 -8.80
C PHE A 74 -9.93 -13.41 -7.65
N SER A 75 -9.21 -12.30 -7.47
CA SER A 75 -9.49 -11.34 -6.42
C SER A 75 -10.68 -10.45 -6.78
N THR A 76 -11.66 -10.36 -5.89
CA THR A 76 -12.85 -9.52 -6.07
C THR A 76 -13.42 -9.09 -4.71
N VAL A 77 -14.43 -8.22 -4.75
CA VAL A 77 -15.17 -7.80 -3.56
C VAL A 77 -16.65 -8.09 -3.76
N TYR A 78 -17.24 -8.87 -2.86
CA TYR A 78 -18.68 -9.07 -2.85
C TYR A 78 -19.33 -8.18 -1.77
N LYS A 79 -20.56 -7.73 -2.06
CA LYS A 79 -21.39 -7.06 -1.06
C LYS A 79 -22.32 -8.06 -0.41
N THR A 80 -22.25 -8.15 0.90
CA THR A 80 -23.20 -8.92 1.72
C THR A 80 -24.60 -8.33 1.66
N VAL A 81 -25.60 -9.07 2.14
CA VAL A 81 -27.00 -8.60 2.15
C VAL A 81 -27.18 -7.32 2.96
N ASP A 82 -26.39 -7.15 4.04
CA ASP A 82 -26.35 -5.96 4.89
C ASP A 82 -25.45 -4.83 4.32
N GLY A 83 -24.90 -5.01 3.10
CA GLY A 83 -24.15 -3.99 2.39
C GLY A 83 -22.65 -3.94 2.71
N ARG A 84 -22.14 -4.81 3.58
CA ARG A 84 -20.69 -4.88 3.85
C ARG A 84 -19.94 -5.38 2.62
N ALA A 85 -18.79 -4.78 2.36
CA ALA A 85 -17.86 -5.24 1.35
C ALA A 85 -16.99 -6.36 1.94
N VAL A 86 -16.96 -7.52 1.29
CA VAL A 86 -16.13 -8.67 1.69
C VAL A 86 -15.14 -8.95 0.57
N PRO A 87 -13.85 -8.74 0.79
CA PRO A 87 -12.82 -9.13 -0.17
C PRO A 87 -12.73 -10.65 -0.21
N LEU A 88 -12.72 -11.18 -1.43
CA LEU A 88 -12.75 -12.62 -1.69
C LEU A 88 -11.71 -12.99 -2.74
N ARG A 89 -11.16 -14.18 -2.62
CA ARG A 89 -10.59 -14.94 -3.73
C ARG A 89 -11.62 -15.96 -4.20
N ILE A 90 -11.87 -15.96 -5.51
CA ILE A 90 -12.84 -16.86 -6.12
C ILE A 90 -12.09 -17.83 -7.04
N THR A 91 -12.39 -19.11 -6.88
CA THR A 91 -12.08 -20.12 -7.89
C THR A 91 -13.38 -20.42 -8.62
N VAL A 92 -13.38 -20.28 -9.95
CA VAL A 92 -14.53 -20.59 -10.81
C VAL A 92 -14.19 -21.78 -11.68
N ILE A 93 -15.08 -22.78 -11.66
CA ILE A 93 -14.96 -24.01 -12.43
C ILE A 93 -16.19 -24.09 -13.35
N PRO A 94 -16.07 -23.75 -14.66
CA PRO A 94 -17.14 -23.98 -15.62
C PRO A 94 -17.43 -25.47 -15.79
N ILE A 95 -18.70 -25.81 -15.95
CA ILE A 95 -19.15 -27.16 -16.22
C ILE A 95 -19.74 -27.18 -17.62
N SER A 96 -19.15 -27.99 -18.49
CA SER A 96 -19.61 -28.18 -19.88
C SER A 96 -20.16 -29.60 -20.09
N ASP A 97 -20.99 -29.77 -21.08
CA ASP A 97 -21.41 -31.11 -21.55
C ASP A 97 -20.38 -31.74 -22.50
N HIS A 98 -20.69 -32.94 -22.97
CA HIS A 98 -19.80 -33.66 -23.89
C HIS A 98 -19.58 -32.95 -25.25
N ASP A 99 -20.47 -32.06 -25.62
CA ASP A 99 -20.40 -31.27 -26.87
C ASP A 99 -19.77 -29.89 -26.63
N GLY A 100 -19.23 -29.63 -25.43
CA GLY A 100 -18.61 -28.35 -25.04
C GLY A 100 -19.62 -27.26 -24.64
N GLY A 101 -20.91 -27.57 -24.59
CA GLY A 101 -21.95 -26.60 -24.21
C GLY A 101 -21.93 -26.29 -22.72
N PHE A 102 -21.93 -25.01 -22.37
CA PHE A 102 -21.95 -24.55 -20.95
C PHE A 102 -23.23 -25.03 -20.23
N ARG A 103 -23.08 -25.74 -19.11
CA ARG A 103 -24.16 -26.31 -18.30
C ARG A 103 -24.28 -25.65 -16.93
N GLY A 104 -23.24 -25.00 -16.47
CA GLY A 104 -23.22 -24.36 -15.17
C GLY A 104 -21.83 -24.08 -14.70
N ALA A 105 -21.70 -23.65 -13.44
CA ALA A 105 -20.40 -23.42 -12.84
C ALA A 105 -20.45 -23.68 -11.33
N ILE A 106 -19.29 -23.97 -10.77
CA ILE A 106 -19.04 -23.95 -9.32
C ILE A 106 -18.15 -22.75 -9.01
N GLU A 107 -18.56 -21.94 -8.07
CA GLU A 107 -17.76 -20.86 -7.51
C GLU A 107 -17.39 -21.20 -6.07
N ILE A 108 -16.09 -21.22 -5.78
CA ILE A 108 -15.55 -21.41 -4.42
C ILE A 108 -15.07 -20.06 -3.94
N LEU A 109 -15.69 -19.55 -2.87
CA LEU A 109 -15.41 -18.24 -2.31
C LEU A 109 -14.56 -18.40 -1.06
N ARG A 110 -13.39 -17.81 -1.06
CA ARG A 110 -12.52 -17.76 0.12
C ARG A 110 -12.36 -16.32 0.58
N PRO A 111 -12.79 -15.99 1.82
CA PRO A 111 -12.50 -14.67 2.35
C PRO A 111 -10.99 -14.45 2.33
N THR A 112 -10.59 -13.33 1.78
CA THR A 112 -9.24 -12.85 2.01
C THR A 112 -9.28 -11.93 3.21
N GLU A 113 -8.33 -12.09 4.12
CA GLU A 113 -8.09 -11.01 5.06
C GLU A 113 -7.77 -9.75 4.25
N PRO A 114 -8.34 -8.59 4.61
CA PRO A 114 -7.94 -7.35 3.98
C PRO A 114 -6.42 -7.26 4.03
N ASP A 115 -5.80 -6.87 2.92
CA ASP A 115 -4.36 -6.66 2.88
C ASP A 115 -3.96 -5.71 4.03
N PRO A 116 -3.16 -6.18 4.98
CA PRO A 116 -2.79 -5.37 6.14
C PRO A 116 -1.88 -4.19 5.78
N GLY A 117 -1.41 -4.10 4.53
CA GLY A 117 -0.39 -3.18 4.09
C GLY A 117 1.03 -3.66 4.43
N PHE A 118 2.02 -3.02 3.82
CA PHE A 118 3.42 -3.47 3.94
C PHE A 118 3.97 -3.34 5.36
N PHE A 119 3.58 -2.31 6.09
CA PHE A 119 4.15 -2.03 7.41
C PHE A 119 3.74 -3.06 8.47
N MET A 120 2.63 -3.75 8.28
CA MET A 120 2.20 -4.82 9.19
C MET A 120 2.78 -6.19 8.86
N ALA A 121 3.59 -6.31 7.80
CA ALA A 121 4.32 -7.53 7.48
C ALA A 121 5.34 -7.85 8.59
N GLY A 122 5.63 -9.13 8.75
CA GLY A 122 6.56 -9.63 9.74
C GLY A 122 5.92 -10.53 10.79
N SER A 123 6.78 -11.23 11.53
CA SER A 123 6.39 -12.22 12.54
C SER A 123 6.86 -11.89 13.95
N SER A 124 7.54 -10.76 14.14
CA SER A 124 8.00 -10.33 15.46
C SER A 124 6.83 -10.06 16.42
N PRO A 125 7.06 -10.10 17.74
CA PRO A 125 6.07 -9.70 18.73
C PRO A 125 5.56 -8.27 18.49
N SER A 126 6.42 -7.36 18.03
CA SER A 126 6.06 -5.98 17.68
C SER A 126 5.07 -5.93 16.51
N ALA A 127 5.31 -6.73 15.45
CA ALA A 127 4.38 -6.85 14.32
C ALA A 127 3.02 -7.40 14.76
N GLN A 128 3.01 -8.40 15.61
CA GLN A 128 1.78 -9.00 16.12
C GLN A 128 0.99 -8.01 16.97
N ALA A 129 1.63 -7.34 17.91
CA ALA A 129 0.98 -6.35 18.77
C ALA A 129 0.40 -5.17 17.94
N LEU A 130 1.12 -4.72 16.90
CA LEU A 130 0.63 -3.70 15.99
C LEU A 130 -0.63 -4.15 15.25
N ARG A 131 -0.63 -5.37 14.68
CA ARG A 131 -1.81 -5.93 13.98
C ARG A 131 -3.02 -6.04 14.90
N GLU A 132 -2.85 -6.53 16.11
CA GLU A 132 -3.91 -6.64 17.11
C GLU A 132 -4.49 -5.25 17.46
N ARG A 133 -3.63 -4.26 17.69
CA ARG A 133 -4.04 -2.90 18.04
C ARG A 133 -4.76 -2.21 16.87
N VAL A 134 -4.23 -2.32 15.65
CA VAL A 134 -4.86 -1.77 14.44
C VAL A 134 -6.22 -2.42 14.19
N THR A 135 -6.32 -3.74 14.33
CA THR A 135 -7.59 -4.46 14.17
C THR A 135 -8.63 -4.02 15.20
N ALA A 136 -8.23 -3.85 16.46
CA ALA A 136 -9.12 -3.38 17.52
C ALA A 136 -9.62 -1.94 17.25
N LEU A 137 -8.71 -1.04 16.88
CA LEU A 137 -9.04 0.34 16.53
C LEU A 137 -9.91 0.42 15.27
N ALA A 138 -9.68 -0.42 14.27
CA ALA A 138 -10.51 -0.45 13.07
C ALA A 138 -11.99 -0.70 13.37
N ARG A 139 -12.26 -1.61 14.30
CA ARG A 139 -13.63 -1.98 14.72
C ARG A 139 -14.33 -0.91 15.57
N SER A 140 -13.59 -0.10 16.31
CA SER A 140 -14.16 0.93 17.17
C SER A 140 -14.67 2.16 16.42
N HIS A 141 -14.23 2.37 15.17
CA HIS A 141 -14.47 3.57 14.36
C HIS A 141 -14.11 4.89 15.05
N THR A 142 -13.32 4.85 16.12
CA THR A 142 -12.79 6.05 16.80
C THR A 142 -11.78 6.78 15.94
N ASP A 143 -11.65 8.07 16.14
CA ASP A 143 -10.60 8.87 15.53
C ASP A 143 -9.25 8.50 16.12
N VAL A 144 -8.22 8.44 15.27
CA VAL A 144 -6.89 7.95 15.63
C VAL A 144 -5.82 8.96 15.24
N CYS A 145 -4.89 9.20 16.14
CA CYS A 145 -3.62 9.83 15.81
C CYS A 145 -2.53 8.76 15.70
N LEU A 146 -1.95 8.64 14.52
CA LEU A 146 -0.78 7.80 14.25
C LEU A 146 0.48 8.64 14.46
N VAL A 147 1.33 8.23 15.39
CA VAL A 147 2.59 8.91 15.68
C VAL A 147 3.73 8.12 15.04
N GLY A 148 4.35 8.69 14.02
CA GLY A 148 5.42 8.04 13.27
C GLY A 148 5.75 8.73 11.95
N GLU A 149 6.53 8.05 11.11
CA GLU A 149 6.89 8.55 9.80
C GLU A 149 5.68 8.62 8.86
N PRO A 150 5.54 9.67 8.02
CA PRO A 150 4.35 9.89 7.19
C PRO A 150 4.00 8.73 6.24
N SER A 151 5.00 8.07 5.64
CA SER A 151 4.81 6.92 4.76
C SER A 151 4.15 5.75 5.49
N VAL A 152 4.65 5.44 6.67
CA VAL A 152 4.15 4.38 7.56
C VAL A 152 2.76 4.73 8.07
N CYS A 153 2.55 5.97 8.53
CA CYS A 153 1.23 6.43 8.97
C CYS A 153 0.17 6.27 7.89
N ARG A 154 0.50 6.57 6.62
CA ARG A 154 -0.41 6.43 5.49
C ARG A 154 -0.80 4.98 5.24
N ASP A 155 0.15 4.06 5.29
CA ASP A 155 -0.10 2.62 5.13
C ASP A 155 -1.00 2.09 6.27
N VAL A 156 -0.68 2.41 7.52
CA VAL A 156 -1.48 2.01 8.69
C VAL A 156 -2.88 2.63 8.66
N ALA A 157 -3.02 3.87 8.18
CA ALA A 157 -4.34 4.50 8.02
C ALA A 157 -5.20 3.76 6.98
N ARG A 158 -4.61 3.31 5.88
CA ARG A 158 -5.29 2.46 4.89
C ARG A 158 -5.68 1.11 5.49
N ALA A 159 -4.80 0.51 6.28
CA ALA A 159 -5.10 -0.73 6.98
C ALA A 159 -6.27 -0.57 7.97
N LEU A 160 -6.28 0.49 8.77
CA LEU A 160 -7.42 0.83 9.64
C LEU A 160 -8.72 0.96 8.84
N HIS A 161 -8.68 1.58 7.66
CA HIS A 161 -9.82 1.70 6.78
C HIS A 161 -10.27 0.34 6.24
N ARG A 162 -9.37 -0.47 5.70
CA ARG A 162 -9.65 -1.81 5.15
C ARG A 162 -10.23 -2.75 6.21
N PHE A 163 -9.65 -2.78 7.41
CA PHE A 163 -10.13 -3.61 8.52
C PHE A 163 -11.46 -3.12 9.12
N SER A 164 -11.88 -1.87 8.86
CA SER A 164 -13.20 -1.37 9.28
C SER A 164 -14.34 -1.89 8.41
N GLY A 165 -14.03 -2.52 7.26
CA GLY A 165 -15.02 -3.02 6.31
C GLY A 165 -15.71 -1.93 5.48
N VAL A 166 -15.21 -0.69 5.54
CA VAL A 166 -15.69 0.42 4.69
C VAL A 166 -15.08 0.28 3.29
N PRO A 167 -15.84 0.51 2.21
CA PRO A 167 -15.32 0.41 0.84
C PRO A 167 -14.07 1.27 0.59
N GLU A 168 -13.06 0.72 -0.07
CA GLU A 168 -11.74 1.36 -0.31
C GLU A 168 -11.88 2.74 -0.98
N ASN A 169 -12.85 2.90 -1.86
CA ASN A 169 -13.13 4.18 -2.52
C ASN A 169 -13.66 5.28 -1.59
N LEU A 170 -13.88 4.99 -0.31
CA LEU A 170 -14.25 5.95 0.72
C LEU A 170 -13.08 6.33 1.65
N PHE A 171 -11.87 5.90 1.31
CA PHE A 171 -10.64 6.47 1.89
C PHE A 171 -10.27 7.75 1.16
N ARG A 172 -10.13 8.86 1.89
CA ARG A 172 -9.85 10.17 1.32
C ARG A 172 -8.65 10.82 2.01
N MET A 173 -7.86 11.53 1.20
CA MET A 173 -6.85 12.44 1.74
C MET A 173 -7.51 13.76 2.11
N TRP A 174 -7.13 14.34 3.23
CA TRP A 174 -7.59 15.68 3.62
C TRP A 174 -7.09 16.75 2.64
N ALA A 175 -8.01 17.54 2.13
CA ALA A 175 -7.73 18.59 1.14
C ALA A 175 -7.95 20.01 1.68
N GLY A 176 -8.05 20.19 3.00
CA GLY A 176 -8.16 21.49 3.65
C GLY A 176 -9.58 21.97 3.96
N SER A 177 -10.63 21.34 3.40
CA SER A 177 -12.03 21.64 3.73
C SER A 177 -12.94 20.41 3.66
N TRP A 178 -14.12 20.48 4.32
CA TRP A 178 -15.15 19.46 4.25
C TRP A 178 -16.10 19.60 3.04
N ASP A 179 -16.08 20.73 2.34
CA ASP A 179 -17.03 21.03 1.26
C ASP A 179 -16.97 20.01 0.11
N GLY A 180 -15.78 19.56 -0.25
CA GLY A 180 -15.59 18.54 -1.29
C GLY A 180 -15.92 17.12 -0.86
N ILE A 181 -16.18 16.89 0.43
CA ILE A 181 -16.35 15.56 1.05
C ILE A 181 -17.82 15.30 1.35
N THR A 182 -18.59 16.34 1.70
CA THR A 182 -20.00 16.26 2.10
C THR A 182 -20.93 15.46 1.17
N PRO A 183 -20.74 15.43 -0.15
CA PRO A 183 -21.59 14.63 -1.05
C PRO A 183 -21.34 13.13 -0.98
N TRP A 184 -20.27 12.68 -0.31
CA TRP A 184 -19.88 11.27 -0.25
C TRP A 184 -20.42 10.58 1.00
N PRO A 185 -20.74 9.27 0.89
CA PRO A 185 -21.06 8.47 2.08
C PRO A 185 -19.90 8.48 3.08
N PRO A 186 -20.19 8.29 4.38
CA PRO A 186 -19.17 8.25 5.42
C PRO A 186 -18.06 7.26 5.15
N GLY A 187 -16.83 7.67 5.42
CA GLY A 187 -15.62 6.89 5.16
C GLY A 187 -14.50 7.27 6.13
N THR A 188 -13.27 7.18 5.67
CA THR A 188 -12.08 7.57 6.43
C THR A 188 -11.37 8.73 5.76
N ILE A 189 -11.09 9.76 6.52
CA ILE A 189 -10.23 10.88 6.14
C ILE A 189 -8.85 10.68 6.74
N PHE A 190 -7.82 10.74 5.92
CA PHE A 190 -6.44 10.76 6.35
C PHE A 190 -5.84 12.15 6.18
N ALA A 191 -5.37 12.73 7.29
CA ALA A 191 -4.70 14.02 7.33
C ALA A 191 -3.23 13.85 7.77
N CYS A 192 -2.31 14.53 7.10
CA CYS A 192 -0.89 14.49 7.40
C CYS A 192 -0.39 15.91 7.74
N GLY A 193 0.22 16.07 8.91
CA GLY A 193 0.87 17.29 9.37
C GLY A 193 0.21 17.96 10.56
N ASP A 194 1.02 18.66 11.34
CA ASP A 194 0.65 19.31 12.62
C ASP A 194 -0.19 20.60 12.43
N ARG A 195 -0.42 21.04 11.19
CA ARG A 195 -0.89 22.41 10.92
C ARG A 195 -2.40 22.58 10.85
N ASP A 196 -3.17 21.53 10.61
CA ASP A 196 -4.61 21.65 10.42
C ASP A 196 -5.41 20.87 11.48
N GLN A 197 -5.44 21.38 12.71
CA GLN A 197 -6.36 20.86 13.74
C GLN A 197 -7.84 21.18 13.44
N ASN A 198 -8.12 21.94 12.38
CA ASN A 198 -9.48 22.34 11.98
C ASN A 198 -10.36 21.19 11.44
N PHE A 199 -9.78 20.03 11.12
CA PHE A 199 -10.59 18.88 10.67
C PHE A 199 -11.35 18.20 11.82
N LEU A 200 -11.06 18.52 13.08
CA LEU A 200 -11.84 18.10 14.25
C LEU A 200 -12.93 19.11 14.63
N GLY A 201 -13.08 20.21 13.87
CA GLY A 201 -14.01 21.28 14.14
C GLY A 201 -15.49 20.89 13.95
N SER A 202 -16.38 21.86 14.29
CA SER A 202 -17.85 21.72 14.28
C SER A 202 -18.47 21.36 12.92
N ASP A 203 -17.75 21.58 11.83
CA ASP A 203 -18.24 21.41 10.46
C ASP A 203 -18.00 20.02 9.89
N ARG A 204 -17.51 19.10 10.71
CA ARG A 204 -17.26 17.72 10.32
C ARG A 204 -18.58 16.99 10.05
N PRO A 205 -18.76 16.37 8.87
CA PRO A 205 -19.93 15.57 8.58
C PRO A 205 -20.01 14.33 9.49
N GLU A 206 -21.22 13.99 9.92
CA GLU A 206 -21.46 12.85 10.80
C GLU A 206 -21.04 11.52 10.14
N GLY A 207 -20.49 10.62 10.94
CA GLY A 207 -20.11 9.26 10.53
C GLY A 207 -18.73 9.15 9.87
N TRP A 208 -18.03 10.24 9.58
CA TRP A 208 -16.67 10.18 9.07
C TRP A 208 -15.67 9.90 10.17
N ARG A 209 -14.74 8.97 9.89
CA ARG A 209 -13.58 8.71 10.74
C ARG A 209 -12.42 9.59 10.32
N VAL A 210 -11.69 10.13 11.28
CA VAL A 210 -10.47 10.89 11.03
C VAL A 210 -9.26 10.10 11.54
N VAL A 211 -8.25 9.98 10.68
CA VAL A 211 -6.94 9.42 11.01
C VAL A 211 -5.89 10.48 10.72
N ILE A 212 -5.13 10.84 11.72
CA ILE A 212 -4.13 11.91 11.66
C ILE A 212 -2.75 11.29 11.73
N ALA A 213 -1.83 11.73 10.88
CA ALA A 213 -0.41 11.45 11.03
C ALA A 213 0.29 12.64 11.69
N SER A 214 1.04 12.37 12.75
CA SER A 214 1.86 13.34 13.48
C SER A 214 3.23 12.75 13.80
N THR A 215 4.22 13.59 13.96
CA THR A 215 5.55 13.19 14.47
C THR A 215 5.61 13.16 15.99
N THR A 216 4.64 13.79 16.65
CA THR A 216 4.54 13.85 18.11
C THR A 216 3.12 13.58 18.57
N ALA A 217 2.97 12.97 19.73
CA ALA A 217 1.65 12.73 20.31
C ALA A 217 0.96 14.06 20.64
N PRO A 218 -0.27 14.31 20.13
CA PRO A 218 -1.02 15.51 20.47
C PRO A 218 -1.55 15.45 21.91
N ASP A 219 -1.67 16.61 22.53
CA ASP A 219 -2.36 16.74 23.82
C ASP A 219 -3.89 16.83 23.59
N SER A 220 -4.50 15.71 23.23
CA SER A 220 -5.93 15.63 22.90
C SER A 220 -6.57 14.41 23.54
N SER A 221 -7.62 14.63 24.34
CA SER A 221 -8.40 13.57 25.00
C SER A 221 -9.42 12.89 24.07
N HIS A 222 -9.58 13.37 22.83
CA HIS A 222 -10.60 12.89 21.90
C HIS A 222 -10.06 11.92 20.83
N LEU A 223 -8.74 11.71 20.78
CA LEU A 223 -8.07 10.86 19.83
C LEU A 223 -7.48 9.63 20.51
N GLU A 224 -7.66 8.48 19.93
CA GLU A 224 -6.86 7.31 20.27
C GLU A 224 -5.47 7.47 19.67
N ILE A 225 -4.44 7.36 20.49
CA ILE A 225 -3.05 7.51 20.05
C ILE A 225 -2.48 6.12 19.77
N LEU A 226 -1.91 5.95 18.58
CA LEU A 226 -1.16 4.78 18.19
C LEU A 226 0.26 5.19 17.77
N GLU A 227 1.21 4.94 18.66
CA GLU A 227 2.63 5.10 18.34
C GLU A 227 3.08 3.94 17.43
N LEU A 228 3.71 4.30 16.31
CA LEU A 228 4.20 3.33 15.34
C LEU A 228 5.68 3.07 15.61
N PRO A 229 6.09 1.79 15.64
CA PRO A 229 7.49 1.46 15.88
C PRO A 229 8.39 1.94 14.73
N SER A 230 9.59 2.38 15.06
CA SER A 230 10.61 2.77 14.09
C SER A 230 11.16 1.57 13.31
N ALA A 231 11.95 1.85 12.26
CA ALA A 231 12.65 0.79 11.54
C ALA A 231 13.65 0.03 12.42
N GLU A 232 14.24 0.70 13.41
CA GLU A 232 15.14 0.09 14.39
C GLU A 232 14.38 -0.89 15.30
N ASP A 233 13.17 -0.53 15.77
CA ASP A 233 12.33 -1.40 16.59
C ASP A 233 11.79 -2.61 15.81
N ARG A 234 11.82 -2.55 14.49
CA ARG A 234 11.28 -3.56 13.57
C ARG A 234 12.35 -4.22 12.70
N GLN A 235 13.64 -4.18 13.11
CA GLN A 235 14.75 -4.66 12.29
C GLN A 235 14.64 -6.13 11.88
N GLU A 236 14.03 -6.99 12.69
CA GLU A 236 13.79 -8.41 12.37
C GLU A 236 12.74 -8.57 11.26
N ASP A 237 11.80 -7.63 11.14
CA ASP A 237 10.71 -7.66 10.18
C ASP A 237 11.05 -6.92 8.87
N LEU A 238 12.12 -6.10 8.85
CA LEU A 238 12.46 -5.26 7.69
C LEU A 238 12.49 -6.03 6.36
N PRO A 239 13.03 -7.25 6.27
CA PRO A 239 13.00 -8.00 5.02
C PRO A 239 11.58 -8.26 4.52
N GLN A 240 10.66 -8.69 5.41
CA GLN A 240 9.27 -8.94 5.04
C GLN A 240 8.53 -7.64 4.70
N ILE A 241 8.78 -6.56 5.46
CA ILE A 241 8.21 -5.23 5.18
C ILE A 241 8.61 -4.76 3.79
N ILE A 242 9.90 -4.87 3.43
CA ILE A 242 10.43 -4.45 2.13
C ILE A 242 9.84 -5.28 0.99
N ILE A 243 9.80 -6.60 1.13
CA ILE A 243 9.23 -7.49 0.12
C ILE A 243 7.74 -7.19 -0.08
N SER A 244 6.99 -7.00 1.01
CA SER A 244 5.57 -6.64 0.95
C SER A 244 5.37 -5.28 0.29
N TRP A 245 6.21 -4.29 0.61
CA TRP A 245 6.14 -2.95 0.02
C TRP A 245 6.44 -2.95 -1.48
N ILE A 246 7.47 -3.68 -1.91
CA ILE A 246 7.78 -3.86 -3.34
C ILE A 246 6.61 -4.54 -4.05
N GLY A 247 6.04 -5.59 -3.45
CA GLY A 247 4.87 -6.29 -4.00
C GLY A 247 3.63 -5.40 -4.14
N GLU A 248 3.44 -4.40 -3.26
CA GLU A 248 2.35 -3.43 -3.36
C GLU A 248 2.59 -2.41 -4.49
N ILE A 249 3.82 -1.88 -4.61
CA ILE A 249 4.17 -0.87 -5.62
C ILE A 249 4.34 -1.48 -7.01
N ALA A 250 5.00 -2.62 -7.10
CA ALA A 250 5.37 -3.28 -8.35
C ALA A 250 5.12 -4.80 -8.27
N PRO A 251 3.86 -5.26 -8.36
CA PRO A 251 3.48 -6.67 -8.13
C PRO A 251 4.17 -7.68 -9.06
N SER A 252 4.62 -7.25 -10.23
CA SER A 252 5.30 -8.10 -11.22
C SER A 252 6.83 -8.09 -11.10
N THR A 253 7.40 -7.28 -10.20
CA THR A 253 8.85 -7.12 -10.06
C THR A 253 9.35 -8.01 -8.92
N GLY A 254 10.25 -8.93 -9.24
CA GLY A 254 11.00 -9.69 -8.23
C GLY A 254 12.01 -8.81 -7.49
N VAL A 255 12.60 -9.32 -6.41
CA VAL A 255 13.67 -8.64 -5.69
C VAL A 255 14.72 -9.65 -5.24
N THR A 256 16.00 -9.34 -5.42
CA THR A 256 17.08 -10.21 -4.97
C THR A 256 17.30 -10.09 -3.46
N GLN A 257 17.77 -11.18 -2.85
CA GLN A 257 18.10 -11.20 -1.42
C GLN A 257 19.11 -10.09 -1.05
N LYS A 258 20.09 -9.84 -1.89
CA LYS A 258 21.10 -8.78 -1.67
C LYS A 258 20.50 -7.38 -1.69
N ALA A 259 19.53 -7.14 -2.58
CA ALA A 259 18.80 -5.88 -2.60
C ALA A 259 17.98 -5.68 -1.32
N VAL A 260 17.26 -6.72 -0.87
CA VAL A 260 16.51 -6.68 0.39
C VAL A 260 17.41 -6.38 1.58
N GLU A 261 18.57 -7.04 1.70
CA GLU A 261 19.51 -6.81 2.79
C GLU A 261 20.09 -5.39 2.79
N ARG A 262 20.35 -4.83 1.60
CA ARG A 262 20.81 -3.45 1.49
C ARG A 262 19.72 -2.45 1.86
N LEU A 263 18.51 -2.65 1.37
CA LEU A 263 17.34 -1.82 1.71
C LEU A 263 17.02 -1.88 3.20
N ALA A 264 17.12 -3.07 3.83
CA ALA A 264 16.90 -3.23 5.27
C ALA A 264 17.93 -2.45 6.11
N ARG A 265 19.19 -2.44 5.70
CA ARG A 265 20.21 -1.59 6.33
C ARG A 265 19.89 -0.11 6.18
N MET A 266 19.48 0.31 4.98
CA MET A 266 19.11 1.71 4.74
C MET A 266 17.91 2.14 5.59
N ALA A 267 16.86 1.32 5.67
CA ALA A 267 15.70 1.59 6.48
C ALA A 267 16.06 1.74 7.97
N ARG A 268 16.90 0.84 8.50
CA ARG A 268 17.37 0.91 9.88
C ARG A 268 18.16 2.17 10.17
N ASP A 269 19.05 2.57 9.24
CA ASP A 269 19.96 3.69 9.45
C ASP A 269 19.30 5.07 9.19
N ARG A 270 18.20 5.11 8.38
CA ARG A 270 17.62 6.36 7.86
C ARG A 270 16.10 6.46 7.93
N GLY A 271 15.42 5.39 8.35
CA GLY A 271 13.96 5.33 8.43
C GLY A 271 13.26 4.90 7.14
N PHE A 272 11.94 4.82 7.24
CA PHE A 272 11.07 4.37 6.16
C PHE A 272 10.84 5.44 5.09
N GLU A 273 10.93 6.71 5.43
CA GLU A 273 10.76 7.81 4.47
C GLU A 273 11.86 7.82 3.41
N ASP A 274 13.11 7.60 3.81
CA ASP A 274 14.22 7.45 2.87
C ASP A 274 14.09 6.16 2.06
N LEU A 275 13.62 5.07 2.66
CA LEU A 275 13.33 3.83 1.97
C LEU A 275 12.26 4.02 0.88
N GLU A 276 11.17 4.75 1.16
CA GLU A 276 10.12 5.08 0.17
C GLU A 276 10.71 5.77 -1.07
N ARG A 277 11.56 6.77 -0.85
CA ARG A 277 12.21 7.53 -1.94
C ARG A 277 13.11 6.63 -2.78
N VAL A 278 13.91 5.79 -2.13
CA VAL A 278 14.81 4.86 -2.82
C VAL A 278 14.01 3.83 -3.61
N LEU A 279 12.99 3.22 -3.05
CA LEU A 279 12.14 2.26 -3.74
C LEU A 279 11.44 2.87 -4.95
N THR A 280 10.92 4.09 -4.82
CA THR A 280 10.27 4.80 -5.93
C THR A 280 11.20 4.97 -7.12
N VAL A 281 12.45 5.37 -6.87
CA VAL A 281 13.44 5.58 -7.94
C VAL A 281 13.96 4.26 -8.51
N ALA A 282 14.29 3.32 -7.64
CA ALA A 282 14.85 2.03 -8.02
C ALA A 282 13.88 1.18 -8.83
N LEU A 283 12.60 1.11 -8.41
CA LEU A 283 11.57 0.35 -9.12
C LEU A 283 11.20 0.96 -10.48
N ALA A 284 11.32 2.29 -10.63
CA ALA A 284 11.14 2.94 -11.92
C ALA A 284 12.25 2.60 -12.93
N ALA A 285 13.44 2.22 -12.45
CA ALA A 285 14.57 1.83 -13.26
C ALA A 285 14.72 0.30 -13.41
N ALA A 286 14.18 -0.46 -12.47
CA ALA A 286 14.25 -1.92 -12.45
C ALA A 286 13.43 -2.53 -13.60
N GLY A 287 13.95 -3.65 -14.15
CA GLY A 287 13.22 -4.48 -15.10
C GLY A 287 12.29 -5.47 -14.37
N GLU A 288 12.42 -6.75 -14.71
CA GLU A 288 11.61 -7.82 -14.08
C GLU A 288 12.05 -8.14 -12.63
N CYS A 289 13.26 -7.75 -12.24
CA CYS A 289 13.83 -8.03 -10.92
C CYS A 289 14.68 -6.86 -10.43
N LEU A 290 14.42 -6.38 -9.22
CA LEU A 290 15.22 -5.36 -8.54
C LEU A 290 16.47 -5.99 -7.94
N ASP A 291 17.66 -5.56 -8.38
CA ASP A 291 18.94 -5.98 -7.82
C ASP A 291 19.64 -4.84 -7.09
N VAL A 292 20.71 -5.17 -6.40
CA VAL A 292 21.58 -4.21 -5.69
C VAL A 292 22.13 -3.13 -6.62
N GLU A 293 22.37 -3.48 -7.89
CA GLU A 293 22.90 -2.55 -8.90
C GLU A 293 21.89 -1.48 -9.31
N ASP A 294 20.58 -1.75 -9.18
CA ASP A 294 19.51 -0.81 -9.45
C ASP A 294 19.31 0.19 -8.29
N LEU A 295 19.83 -0.17 -7.12
CA LEU A 295 19.73 0.71 -5.96
C LEU A 295 20.73 1.86 -6.09
N PRO A 296 20.31 3.09 -5.82
CA PRO A 296 21.22 4.24 -5.87
C PRO A 296 22.44 3.98 -4.97
N VAL A 297 23.61 4.19 -5.54
CA VAL A 297 24.92 3.81 -4.99
C VAL A 297 25.17 4.43 -3.61
N ASP A 298 24.49 5.51 -3.30
CA ASP A 298 24.38 6.08 -1.95
C ASP A 298 23.08 6.88 -1.81
N GLY A 299 22.40 6.73 -0.70
CA GLY A 299 21.45 7.71 -0.21
C GLY A 299 22.05 9.13 -0.03
N TYR A 300 23.29 9.32 -0.38
CA TYR A 300 24.04 10.55 -0.45
C TYR A 300 23.44 11.60 -1.39
N ARG A 301 22.79 11.19 -2.51
CA ARG A 301 22.29 12.18 -3.48
C ARG A 301 21.10 12.96 -2.96
N THR A 302 20.18 12.33 -2.21
CA THR A 302 19.00 13.01 -1.70
C THR A 302 19.33 13.81 -0.44
N ALA A 303 20.07 13.21 0.51
CA ALA A 303 20.55 13.94 1.68
C ALA A 303 21.44 15.11 1.28
N LEU A 304 22.27 14.96 0.25
CA LEU A 304 23.07 16.03 -0.29
C LEU A 304 22.22 17.16 -0.89
N VAL A 305 21.19 16.82 -1.66
CA VAL A 305 20.29 17.82 -2.25
C VAL A 305 19.49 18.53 -1.17
N ASP A 306 18.97 17.81 -0.19
CA ASP A 306 18.21 18.40 0.93
C ASP A 306 19.11 19.29 1.81
N GLU A 307 20.34 18.85 2.10
CA GLU A 307 21.33 19.65 2.81
C GLU A 307 21.68 20.95 2.03
N LEU A 308 21.89 20.82 0.72
CA LEU A 308 22.18 21.94 -0.15
C LEU A 308 21.00 22.91 -0.26
N LEU A 309 19.75 22.41 -0.33
CA LEU A 309 18.55 23.24 -0.37
C LEU A 309 18.29 24.00 0.93
N GLN A 310 18.81 23.51 2.07
CA GLN A 310 18.76 24.21 3.34
C GLN A 310 19.84 25.30 3.49
N ALA A 311 20.84 25.28 2.62
CA ALA A 311 21.88 26.31 2.63
C ALA A 311 21.32 27.69 2.22
N PRO A 312 21.83 28.80 2.76
CA PRO A 312 21.37 30.14 2.39
C PRO A 312 21.52 30.48 0.90
N LYS A 313 22.42 29.80 0.21
CA LYS A 313 22.68 29.92 -1.23
C LYS A 313 22.91 28.52 -1.83
N PRO A 314 21.85 27.76 -2.12
CA PRO A 314 21.96 26.36 -2.54
C PRO A 314 22.89 26.10 -3.73
N LEU A 315 22.80 26.91 -4.76
CA LEU A 315 23.65 26.76 -5.98
C LEU A 315 25.13 27.01 -5.67
N ALA A 316 25.42 28.00 -4.82
CA ALA A 316 26.81 28.27 -4.44
C ALA A 316 27.40 27.15 -3.55
N ALA A 317 26.60 26.60 -2.66
CA ALA A 317 26.97 25.46 -1.83
C ALA A 317 27.22 24.19 -2.68
N LEU A 318 26.40 23.95 -3.69
CA LEU A 318 26.61 22.85 -4.65
C LEU A 318 27.92 23.07 -5.46
N GLU A 319 28.15 24.28 -5.93
CA GLU A 319 29.36 24.64 -6.68
C GLU A 319 30.60 24.47 -5.82
N GLU A 320 30.57 24.95 -4.58
CA GLU A 320 31.67 24.79 -3.62
C GLU A 320 32.02 23.32 -3.39
N ARG A 321 31.02 22.49 -3.14
CA ARG A 321 31.18 21.07 -2.87
C ARG A 321 31.74 20.32 -4.09
N LEU A 322 31.24 20.62 -5.29
CA LEU A 322 31.75 20.05 -6.53
C LEU A 322 33.22 20.43 -6.76
N LEU A 323 33.55 21.68 -6.53
CA LEU A 323 34.94 22.17 -6.71
C LEU A 323 35.90 21.50 -5.71
N ARG A 324 35.51 21.37 -4.45
CA ARG A 324 36.32 20.67 -3.41
C ARG A 324 36.54 19.21 -3.79
N GLU A 325 35.48 18.49 -4.14
CA GLU A 325 35.57 17.09 -4.51
C GLU A 325 36.49 16.85 -5.71
N VAL A 326 36.38 17.67 -6.76
CA VAL A 326 37.24 17.55 -7.93
C VAL A 326 38.71 17.92 -7.61
N LEU A 327 38.92 18.95 -6.80
CA LEU A 327 40.25 19.34 -6.36
C LEU A 327 40.95 18.24 -5.55
N GLU A 328 40.22 17.61 -4.64
CA GLU A 328 40.70 16.48 -3.82
C GLU A 328 41.03 15.26 -4.70
N ARG A 329 40.12 14.87 -5.62
CA ARG A 329 40.36 13.76 -6.56
C ARG A 329 41.57 13.98 -7.45
N CYS A 330 41.81 15.22 -7.89
CA CYS A 330 42.95 15.59 -8.69
C CYS A 330 44.22 15.87 -7.85
N GLY A 331 44.20 15.65 -6.53
CA GLY A 331 45.31 15.94 -5.64
C GLY A 331 45.74 17.41 -5.69
N TRP A 332 44.76 18.33 -5.81
CA TRP A 332 44.95 19.78 -5.89
C TRP A 332 45.79 20.23 -7.09
N ARG A 333 45.85 19.42 -8.14
CA ARG A 333 46.52 19.79 -9.41
C ARG A 333 45.59 20.66 -10.27
N MET A 334 45.80 21.96 -10.20
CA MET A 334 44.91 22.99 -10.76
C MET A 334 44.58 22.81 -12.25
N GLN A 335 45.54 22.33 -13.06
CA GLN A 335 45.29 22.13 -14.50
C GLN A 335 44.35 20.95 -14.71
N GLU A 336 44.61 19.83 -14.05
CA GLU A 336 43.82 18.62 -14.16
C GLU A 336 42.37 18.82 -13.62
N ALA A 337 42.22 19.54 -12.51
CA ALA A 337 40.91 19.91 -11.98
C ALA A 337 40.14 20.85 -12.94
N ALA A 338 40.82 21.83 -13.56
CA ALA A 338 40.19 22.71 -14.53
C ALA A 338 39.75 21.96 -15.81
N ASP A 339 40.56 21.05 -16.30
CA ASP A 339 40.24 20.19 -17.44
C ASP A 339 39.04 19.26 -17.12
N THR A 340 39.03 18.66 -15.94
CA THR A 340 37.93 17.80 -15.47
C THR A 340 36.61 18.57 -15.37
N LEU A 341 36.65 19.84 -14.98
CA LEU A 341 35.48 20.71 -14.88
C LEU A 341 35.11 21.42 -16.19
N ALA A 342 35.87 21.19 -17.26
CA ALA A 342 35.72 21.85 -18.56
C ALA A 342 35.72 23.38 -18.47
N ILE A 343 36.56 23.95 -17.57
CA ILE A 343 36.72 25.39 -17.38
C ILE A 343 38.19 25.78 -17.48
N SER A 344 38.47 27.09 -17.68
CA SER A 344 39.86 27.56 -17.68
C SER A 344 40.44 27.55 -16.26
N ARG A 345 41.75 27.35 -16.12
CA ARG A 345 42.47 27.45 -14.84
C ARG A 345 42.23 28.80 -14.12
N VAL A 346 42.10 29.88 -14.90
CA VAL A 346 41.81 31.22 -14.38
C VAL A 346 40.39 31.28 -13.80
N THR A 347 39.41 30.64 -14.49
CA THR A 347 38.03 30.55 -14.01
C THR A 347 37.95 29.72 -12.73
N LEU A 348 38.66 28.60 -12.67
CA LEU A 348 38.73 27.76 -11.48
C LEU A 348 39.30 28.55 -10.27
N TRP A 349 40.42 29.23 -10.49
CA TRP A 349 41.04 30.04 -9.43
C TRP A 349 40.12 31.15 -8.91
N ARG A 350 39.40 31.85 -9.80
CA ARG A 350 38.45 32.89 -9.42
C ARG A 350 37.29 32.28 -8.59
N LYS A 351 36.72 31.17 -9.04
CA LYS A 351 35.64 30.47 -8.31
C LYS A 351 36.06 29.97 -6.92
N MET A 352 37.27 29.43 -6.81
CA MET A 352 37.83 29.05 -5.50
C MET A 352 37.94 30.26 -4.57
N LYS A 353 38.43 31.41 -5.09
CA LYS A 353 38.52 32.63 -4.31
C LYS A 353 37.17 33.18 -3.88
N ASP A 354 36.18 33.16 -4.79
CA ASP A 354 34.82 33.65 -4.52
C ASP A 354 34.07 32.77 -3.47
N LEU A 355 34.41 31.48 -3.41
CA LEU A 355 33.82 30.50 -2.47
C LEU A 355 34.72 30.23 -1.23
N GLY A 356 35.83 30.90 -1.08
CA GLY A 356 36.74 30.75 0.05
C GLY A 356 37.37 29.36 0.15
N ILE A 357 37.68 28.73 -1.00
CA ILE A 357 38.31 27.41 -1.06
C ILE A 357 39.84 27.62 -1.10
N ASP A 358 40.50 27.29 -0.02
CA ASP A 358 41.96 27.31 0.08
C ASP A 358 42.53 25.89 0.00
N ARG A 359 43.74 25.78 -0.49
CA ARG A 359 44.49 24.52 -0.50
C ARG A 359 44.86 24.17 0.94
N PRO A 360 44.62 22.91 1.39
CA PRO A 360 44.96 22.47 2.74
C PRO A 360 46.46 22.51 3.01
#